data_1456849cd6665807b2e2a585fa036436
#
_entry.id   1456849cd6665807b2e2a585fa036436
#
_cell.length_a   1.000
_cell.length_b   1.000
_cell.length_c   1.000
_cell.angle_alpha   90.00
_cell.angle_beta   90.00
_cell.angle_gamma   90.00
#
_symmetry.space_group_name_H-M   'P 1'
#
loop_
_entity.id
_entity.type
_entity.pdbx_description
1 polymer ?
#
loop_
_entity_poly.entity_id
_entity_poly.type
_entity_poly.pdbx_seq_one_letter_code
_entity_poly.pdbx_strand_id
1 'polypeptide(L)'
;PLSSNAKVLDCGCGGGANIRKLLKKCPQGVVKGVDYSPVSVEKARRHNAAAIGSGRCAIWQGSVERIIFASDWFDAVTAFETVYFWPNLPQCFREVYRVLKPGGTFLICNESSGDTDKDEKWTEIIGGMTIYSGDELKTFLENAGFCNVQIHKNKMGWLCVTGQKREE
;
A
#
# COMPACT_ATOMS: atom_id res chain seq x y z
N PRO A 1 -3.22 0.20 -15.69
CA PRO A 1 -2.18 1.24 -15.71
C PRO A 1 -2.68 2.48 -14.97
N LEU A 2 -1.79 3.14 -14.18
CA LEU A 2 -2.12 4.43 -13.56
C LEU A 2 -2.27 5.50 -14.66
N SER A 3 -3.29 6.36 -14.53
CA SER A 3 -3.40 7.52 -15.40
C SER A 3 -2.29 8.54 -15.08
N SER A 4 -1.94 9.38 -16.07
CA SER A 4 -0.86 10.38 -15.90
C SER A 4 -1.13 11.39 -14.78
N ASN A 5 -2.40 11.64 -14.46
CA ASN A 5 -2.87 12.57 -13.43
C ASN A 5 -3.38 11.89 -12.15
N ALA A 6 -3.10 10.59 -11.96
CA ALA A 6 -3.61 9.82 -10.85
C ALA A 6 -3.21 10.41 -9.49
N LYS A 7 -4.13 10.28 -8.54
CA LYS A 7 -3.88 10.52 -7.11
C LYS A 7 -3.60 9.19 -6.42
N VAL A 8 -2.40 9.01 -5.91
CA VAL A 8 -1.94 7.74 -5.34
C VAL A 8 -1.58 7.92 -3.87
N LEU A 9 -1.95 6.94 -3.03
CA LEU A 9 -1.48 6.83 -1.65
C LEU A 9 -0.58 5.60 -1.52
N ASP A 10 0.62 5.78 -0.97
CA ASP A 10 1.53 4.69 -0.60
C ASP A 10 1.47 4.47 0.92
N CYS A 11 0.85 3.38 1.34
CA CYS A 11 0.67 3.01 2.74
C CYS A 11 1.84 2.18 3.24
N GLY A 12 2.49 2.64 4.34
CA GLY A 12 3.75 2.07 4.81
C GLY A 12 4.88 2.41 3.84
N CYS A 13 5.00 3.70 3.50
CA CYS A 13 5.88 4.16 2.42
C CYS A 13 7.38 4.05 2.74
N GLY A 14 7.75 3.69 3.98
CA GLY A 14 9.13 3.54 4.41
C GLY A 14 9.99 4.76 4.08
N GLY A 15 11.16 4.54 3.52
CA GLY A 15 12.07 5.61 3.10
C GLY A 15 11.70 6.32 1.79
N GLY A 16 10.52 6.08 1.22
CA GLY A 16 9.95 6.81 0.10
C GLY A 16 10.48 6.45 -1.29
N ALA A 17 11.18 5.32 -1.45
CA ALA A 17 11.73 4.90 -2.74
C ALA A 17 10.63 4.58 -3.76
N ASN A 18 9.53 3.94 -3.33
CA ASN A 18 8.41 3.62 -4.19
C ASN A 18 7.60 4.87 -4.57
N ILE A 19 7.51 5.86 -3.69
CA ILE A 19 6.90 7.16 -4.01
C ILE A 19 7.56 7.78 -5.26
N ARG A 20 8.90 7.75 -5.36
CA ARG A 20 9.61 8.26 -6.55
C ARG A 20 9.24 7.51 -7.82
N LYS A 21 9.06 6.18 -7.73
CA LYS A 21 8.63 5.35 -8.88
C LYS A 21 7.20 5.68 -9.28
N LEU A 22 6.29 5.84 -8.30
CA LEU A 22 4.89 6.20 -8.54
C LEU A 22 4.77 7.59 -9.17
N LEU A 23 5.53 8.59 -8.70
CA LEU A 23 5.58 9.94 -9.29
C LEU A 23 6.00 9.95 -10.77
N LYS A 24 6.86 9.01 -11.18
CA LYS A 24 7.24 8.83 -12.60
C LYS A 24 6.10 8.18 -13.41
N LYS A 25 5.28 7.34 -12.78
CA LYS A 25 4.14 6.66 -13.41
C LYS A 25 2.96 7.60 -13.62
N CYS A 26 2.79 8.61 -12.76
CA CYS A 26 1.75 9.64 -12.86
C CYS A 26 2.39 11.04 -12.91
N PRO A 27 3.00 11.44 -14.04
CA PRO A 27 3.81 12.66 -14.15
C PRO A 27 3.02 13.96 -13.91
N GLN A 28 1.71 13.95 -14.07
CA GLN A 28 0.80 15.07 -13.80
C GLN A 28 -0.02 14.86 -12.51
N GLY A 29 0.15 13.73 -11.86
CA GLY A 29 -0.55 13.34 -10.66
C GLY A 29 0.17 13.73 -9.38
N VAL A 30 -0.38 13.26 -8.26
CA VAL A 30 0.16 13.44 -6.92
C VAL A 30 0.31 12.11 -6.20
N VAL A 31 1.37 11.97 -5.41
CA VAL A 31 1.59 10.80 -4.56
C VAL A 31 1.68 11.26 -3.12
N LYS A 32 0.84 10.69 -2.28
CA LYS A 32 0.87 10.86 -0.83
C LYS A 32 1.48 9.62 -0.20
N GLY A 33 2.18 9.78 0.93
CA GLY A 33 2.74 8.67 1.70
C GLY A 33 2.31 8.74 3.15
N VAL A 34 2.12 7.58 3.76
CA VAL A 34 1.91 7.43 5.20
C VAL A 34 2.80 6.32 5.74
N ASP A 35 3.44 6.57 6.87
CA ASP A 35 4.21 5.58 7.61
C ASP A 35 4.11 5.87 9.11
N TYR A 36 4.10 4.83 9.95
CA TYR A 36 4.02 5.00 11.40
C TYR A 36 5.35 5.43 12.01
N SER A 37 6.47 5.10 11.35
CA SER A 37 7.83 5.37 11.81
C SER A 37 8.25 6.81 11.52
N PRO A 38 8.54 7.63 12.53
CA PRO A 38 9.01 9.00 12.30
C PRO A 38 10.35 9.04 11.53
N VAL A 39 11.22 8.06 11.76
CA VAL A 39 12.50 7.93 11.03
C VAL A 39 12.29 7.65 9.55
N SER A 40 11.34 6.76 9.22
CA SER A 40 10.97 6.47 7.83
C SER A 40 10.38 7.69 7.15
N VAL A 41 9.46 8.40 7.82
CA VAL A 41 8.83 9.62 7.31
C VAL A 41 9.87 10.71 7.01
N GLU A 42 10.80 10.94 7.92
CA GLU A 42 11.88 11.92 7.71
C GLU A 42 12.76 11.55 6.51
N LYS A 43 13.17 10.28 6.42
CA LYS A 43 13.94 9.77 5.27
C LYS A 43 13.17 9.92 3.96
N ALA A 44 11.89 9.55 3.95
CA ALA A 44 11.03 9.67 2.79
C ALA A 44 10.85 11.11 2.32
N ARG A 45 10.69 12.06 3.25
CA ARG A 45 10.62 13.50 2.95
C ARG A 45 11.91 14.02 2.32
N ARG A 46 13.07 13.64 2.85
CA ARG A 46 14.37 14.02 2.27
C ARG A 46 14.53 13.47 0.85
N HIS A 47 14.19 12.18 0.64
CA HIS A 47 14.28 11.53 -0.67
C HIS A 47 13.36 12.14 -1.73
N ASN A 48 12.23 12.74 -1.33
CA ASN A 48 11.22 13.28 -2.22
C ASN A 48 11.08 14.80 -2.13
N ALA A 49 12.11 15.50 -1.60
CA ALA A 49 12.07 16.93 -1.31
C ALA A 49 11.65 17.80 -2.52
N ALA A 50 12.17 17.50 -3.71
CA ALA A 50 11.82 18.22 -4.95
C ALA A 50 10.32 18.05 -5.31
N ALA A 51 9.78 16.85 -5.18
CA ALA A 51 8.36 16.59 -5.43
C ALA A 51 7.46 17.22 -4.36
N ILE A 52 7.92 17.29 -3.12
CA ILE A 52 7.22 18.00 -2.03
C ILE A 52 7.22 19.50 -2.33
N GLY A 53 8.36 20.07 -2.71
CA GLY A 53 8.47 21.49 -3.06
C GLY A 53 7.60 21.91 -4.24
N SER A 54 7.37 21.02 -5.20
CA SER A 54 6.47 21.26 -6.35
C SER A 54 4.99 20.93 -6.04
N GLY A 55 4.63 20.54 -4.83
CA GLY A 55 3.26 20.18 -4.44
C GLY A 55 2.77 18.82 -4.92
N ARG A 56 3.64 18.03 -5.57
CA ARG A 56 3.27 16.70 -6.12
C ARG A 56 3.39 15.55 -5.13
N CYS A 57 4.02 15.79 -3.99
CA CYS A 57 4.18 14.79 -2.94
C CYS A 57 3.91 15.41 -1.57
N ALA A 58 3.38 14.60 -0.65
CA ALA A 58 3.38 14.91 0.77
C ALA A 58 3.39 13.60 1.56
N ILE A 59 4.05 13.61 2.72
CA ILE A 59 4.29 12.41 3.53
C ILE A 59 3.94 12.73 4.99
N TRP A 60 3.11 11.88 5.60
CA TRP A 60 2.65 12.02 6.98
C TRP A 60 3.08 10.83 7.83
N GLN A 61 3.30 11.14 9.10
CA GLN A 61 3.37 10.09 10.11
C GLN A 61 1.94 9.72 10.54
N GLY A 62 1.63 8.42 10.52
CA GLY A 62 0.33 7.93 10.92
C GLY A 62 0.16 6.42 10.73
N SER A 63 -0.94 5.90 11.26
CA SER A 63 -1.32 4.49 11.10
C SER A 63 -2.31 4.32 9.96
N VAL A 64 -2.19 3.18 9.26
CA VAL A 64 -3.16 2.77 8.23
C VAL A 64 -4.53 2.42 8.83
N GLU A 65 -4.61 2.13 10.12
CA GLU A 65 -5.89 1.92 10.82
C GLU A 65 -6.79 3.17 10.83
N ARG A 66 -6.19 4.36 10.65
CA ARG A 66 -6.89 5.63 10.62
C ARG A 66 -6.20 6.57 9.64
N ILE A 67 -6.54 6.46 8.38
CA ILE A 67 -5.99 7.30 7.32
C ILE A 67 -6.62 8.70 7.37
N ILE A 68 -5.77 9.75 7.44
CA ILE A 68 -6.20 11.14 7.64
C ILE A 68 -6.94 11.77 6.45
N PHE A 69 -6.96 11.13 5.30
CA PHE A 69 -7.58 11.64 4.09
C PHE A 69 -9.09 11.38 4.05
N ALA A 70 -9.78 12.21 3.30
CA ALA A 70 -11.21 12.06 3.03
C ALA A 70 -11.51 10.77 2.27
N SER A 71 -12.76 10.32 2.34
CA SER A 71 -13.27 9.23 1.49
C SER A 71 -13.20 9.62 0.01
N ASP A 72 -13.10 8.62 -0.86
CA ASP A 72 -13.20 8.76 -2.31
C ASP A 72 -12.20 9.74 -2.94
N TRP A 73 -10.97 9.77 -2.41
CA TRP A 73 -9.97 10.75 -2.84
C TRP A 73 -8.89 10.17 -3.78
N PHE A 74 -8.50 8.90 -3.61
CA PHE A 74 -7.41 8.28 -4.35
C PHE A 74 -7.89 7.41 -5.51
N ASP A 75 -7.21 7.48 -6.63
CA ASP A 75 -7.40 6.58 -7.78
C ASP A 75 -6.74 5.22 -7.53
N ALA A 76 -5.65 5.21 -6.75
CA ALA A 76 -4.97 3.99 -6.33
C ALA A 76 -4.36 4.12 -4.94
N VAL A 77 -4.31 2.99 -4.22
CA VAL A 77 -3.54 2.82 -2.99
C VAL A 77 -2.56 1.68 -3.18
N THR A 78 -1.34 1.83 -2.69
CA THR A 78 -0.29 0.82 -2.76
C THR A 78 0.24 0.46 -1.37
N ALA A 79 0.67 -0.79 -1.22
CA ALA A 79 1.36 -1.30 -0.05
C ALA A 79 2.48 -2.25 -0.51
N PHE A 80 3.74 -1.81 -0.37
CA PHE A 80 4.92 -2.57 -0.79
C PHE A 80 5.70 -3.04 0.43
N GLU A 81 5.80 -4.34 0.66
CA GLU A 81 6.57 -4.94 1.76
C GLU A 81 6.17 -4.42 3.16
N THR A 82 4.90 -4.14 3.40
CA THR A 82 4.47 -3.45 4.63
C THR A 82 3.27 -4.09 5.33
N VAL A 83 2.39 -4.78 4.61
CA VAL A 83 1.15 -5.41 5.16
C VAL A 83 1.47 -6.39 6.29
N TYR A 84 2.67 -6.98 6.29
CA TYR A 84 3.19 -7.85 7.35
C TYR A 84 3.14 -7.24 8.76
N PHE A 85 3.21 -5.92 8.84
CA PHE A 85 3.35 -5.15 10.08
C PHE A 85 2.08 -4.37 10.43
N TRP A 86 1.05 -4.45 9.59
CA TRP A 86 -0.17 -3.72 9.87
C TRP A 86 -0.89 -4.34 11.06
N PRO A 87 -1.30 -3.54 12.05
CA PRO A 87 -2.10 -4.04 13.16
C PRO A 87 -3.47 -4.47 12.63
N ASN A 88 -4.47 -4.59 13.30
CA ASN A 88 -5.84 -4.88 12.88
C ASN A 88 -6.10 -4.81 11.35
N LEU A 89 -5.68 -5.85 10.60
CA LEU A 89 -5.71 -5.86 9.14
C LEU A 89 -7.11 -5.58 8.55
N PRO A 90 -8.23 -6.14 9.12
CA PRO A 90 -9.57 -5.78 8.67
C PRO A 90 -9.88 -4.28 8.76
N GLN A 91 -9.45 -3.60 9.82
CA GLN A 91 -9.63 -2.15 9.97
C GLN A 91 -8.79 -1.39 8.96
N CYS A 92 -7.53 -1.77 8.77
CA CYS A 92 -6.65 -1.15 7.77
C CYS A 92 -7.26 -1.24 6.36
N PHE A 93 -7.78 -2.42 5.98
CA PHE A 93 -8.37 -2.60 4.65
C PHE A 93 -9.69 -1.82 4.48
N ARG A 94 -10.50 -1.66 5.54
CA ARG A 94 -11.66 -0.77 5.49
C ARG A 94 -11.27 0.70 5.29
N GLU A 95 -10.20 1.16 5.92
CA GLU A 95 -9.70 2.52 5.73
C GLU A 95 -9.14 2.73 4.30
N VAL A 96 -8.40 1.76 3.76
CA VAL A 96 -7.96 1.79 2.36
C VAL A 96 -9.17 1.84 1.42
N TYR A 97 -10.18 1.00 1.66
CA TYR A 97 -11.42 1.01 0.88
C TYR A 97 -12.13 2.38 0.94
N ARG A 98 -12.22 2.96 2.13
CA ARG A 98 -12.87 4.25 2.34
C ARG A 98 -12.22 5.37 1.52
N VAL A 99 -10.89 5.46 1.53
CA VAL A 99 -10.17 6.55 0.85
C VAL A 99 -10.03 6.38 -0.66
N LEU A 100 -10.24 5.17 -1.18
CA LEU A 100 -10.29 4.92 -2.62
C LEU A 100 -11.58 5.49 -3.23
N LYS A 101 -11.48 6.06 -4.41
CA LYS A 101 -12.65 6.38 -5.26
C LYS A 101 -13.35 5.10 -5.71
N PRO A 102 -14.66 5.14 -6.03
CA PRO A 102 -15.31 4.09 -6.80
C PRO A 102 -14.48 3.74 -8.05
N GLY A 103 -14.30 2.44 -8.32
CA GLY A 103 -13.42 1.94 -9.38
C GLY A 103 -11.90 2.01 -9.08
N GLY A 104 -11.50 2.66 -7.98
CA GLY A 104 -10.10 2.75 -7.57
C GLY A 104 -9.50 1.40 -7.17
N THR A 105 -8.19 1.27 -7.31
CA THR A 105 -7.47 0.01 -7.11
C THR A 105 -6.56 0.04 -5.90
N PHE A 106 -6.62 -1.01 -5.08
CA PHE A 106 -5.61 -1.30 -4.07
C PHE A 106 -4.64 -2.37 -4.59
N LEU A 107 -3.33 -2.10 -4.48
CA LEU A 107 -2.25 -3.02 -4.85
C LEU A 107 -1.40 -3.35 -3.63
N ILE A 108 -1.28 -4.63 -3.32
CA ILE A 108 -0.35 -5.18 -2.32
C ILE A 108 0.75 -5.93 -3.07
N CYS A 109 2.03 -5.67 -2.77
CA CYS A 109 3.15 -6.44 -3.29
C CYS A 109 4.08 -6.85 -2.14
N ASN A 110 4.28 -8.16 -1.99
CA ASN A 110 5.09 -8.77 -0.94
C ASN A 110 6.08 -9.77 -1.55
N GLU A 111 7.32 -9.79 -1.07
CA GLU A 111 8.31 -10.81 -1.45
C GLU A 111 8.01 -12.15 -0.80
N SER A 112 7.41 -12.15 0.40
CA SER A 112 6.99 -13.35 1.13
C SER A 112 5.49 -13.61 0.93
N SER A 113 5.14 -14.86 0.64
CA SER A 113 3.79 -15.28 0.27
C SER A 113 3.17 -16.34 1.18
N GLY A 114 3.88 -16.76 2.24
CA GLY A 114 3.43 -17.82 3.16
C GLY A 114 3.55 -19.25 2.61
N ASP A 115 4.18 -19.42 1.45
CA ASP A 115 4.22 -20.73 0.77
C ASP A 115 5.61 -21.39 0.81
N THR A 116 6.58 -20.80 1.51
CA THR A 116 7.95 -21.32 1.53
C THR A 116 8.49 -21.43 2.95
N ASP A 117 9.33 -22.45 3.21
CA ASP A 117 10.04 -22.63 4.49
C ASP A 117 10.91 -21.40 4.87
N LYS A 118 11.22 -20.55 3.90
CA LYS A 118 11.94 -19.30 4.15
C LYS A 118 11.07 -18.27 4.86
N ASP A 119 9.77 -18.31 4.66
CA ASP A 119 8.83 -17.36 5.23
C ASP A 119 8.70 -17.56 6.75
N GLU A 120 8.75 -18.82 7.24
CA GLU A 120 8.73 -19.13 8.67
C GLU A 120 9.93 -18.51 9.40
N LYS A 121 11.11 -18.56 8.79
CA LYS A 121 12.33 -17.97 9.37
C LYS A 121 12.23 -16.46 9.55
N TRP A 122 11.57 -15.76 8.63
CA TRP A 122 11.41 -14.30 8.75
C TRP A 122 10.49 -13.92 9.91
N THR A 123 9.42 -14.67 10.16
CA THR A 123 8.53 -14.42 11.30
C THR A 123 9.20 -14.67 12.64
N GLU A 124 10.16 -15.60 12.70
CA GLU A 124 10.97 -15.85 13.91
C GLU A 124 12.00 -14.74 14.16
N ILE A 125 12.60 -14.20 13.08
CA ILE A 125 13.69 -13.20 13.18
C ILE A 125 13.12 -11.80 13.41
N ILE A 126 12.01 -11.46 12.76
CA ILE A 126 11.41 -10.12 12.80
C ILE A 126 10.16 -10.15 13.68
N GLY A 127 10.30 -9.66 14.91
CA GLY A 127 9.16 -9.58 15.82
C GLY A 127 8.02 -8.71 15.27
N GLY A 128 6.79 -9.19 15.42
CA GLY A 128 5.58 -8.49 14.95
C GLY A 128 5.29 -8.61 13.47
N MET A 129 6.04 -9.42 12.72
CA MET A 129 5.78 -9.73 11.32
C MET A 129 4.76 -10.87 11.20
N THR A 130 3.72 -10.67 10.40
CA THR A 130 2.77 -11.72 10.00
C THR A 130 2.77 -11.84 8.48
N ILE A 131 3.06 -13.04 7.96
CA ILE A 131 3.04 -13.31 6.53
C ILE A 131 1.68 -13.91 6.18
N TYR A 132 1.01 -13.31 5.21
CA TYR A 132 -0.30 -13.73 4.72
C TYR A 132 -0.15 -14.37 3.34
N SER A 133 -0.84 -15.48 3.12
CA SER A 133 -1.00 -16.05 1.78
C SER A 133 -1.86 -15.18 0.88
N GLY A 134 -1.80 -15.42 -0.43
CA GLY A 134 -2.65 -14.71 -1.39
C GLY A 134 -4.14 -14.92 -1.11
N ASP A 135 -4.54 -16.13 -0.71
CA ASP A 135 -5.94 -16.47 -0.42
C ASP A 135 -6.43 -15.80 0.87
N GLU A 136 -5.58 -15.71 1.91
CA GLU A 136 -5.90 -14.96 3.12
C GLU A 136 -6.10 -13.47 2.81
N LEU A 137 -5.17 -12.85 2.07
CA LEU A 137 -5.29 -11.45 1.66
C LEU A 137 -6.54 -11.22 0.82
N LYS A 138 -6.86 -12.13 -0.11
CA LYS A 138 -8.09 -12.09 -0.90
C LYS A 138 -9.33 -12.08 0.01
N THR A 139 -9.39 -13.01 0.97
CA THR A 139 -10.50 -13.09 1.92
C THR A 139 -10.66 -11.80 2.73
N PHE A 140 -9.57 -11.23 3.24
CA PHE A 140 -9.61 -9.95 3.95
C PHE A 140 -10.07 -8.79 3.07
N LEU A 141 -9.64 -8.73 1.80
CA LEU A 141 -10.05 -7.70 0.86
C LEU A 141 -11.55 -7.81 0.55
N GLU A 142 -12.05 -9.00 0.23
CA GLU A 142 -13.46 -9.24 -0.06
C GLU A 142 -14.35 -8.89 1.15
N ASN A 143 -13.93 -9.24 2.36
CA ASN A 143 -14.62 -8.87 3.60
C ASN A 143 -14.61 -7.35 3.86
N ALA A 144 -13.63 -6.62 3.37
CA ALA A 144 -13.57 -5.16 3.42
C ALA A 144 -14.42 -4.47 2.34
N GLY A 145 -15.01 -5.23 1.40
CA GLY A 145 -15.88 -4.75 0.34
C GLY A 145 -15.27 -4.70 -1.05
N PHE A 146 -13.98 -5.03 -1.19
CA PHE A 146 -13.31 -5.04 -2.50
C PHE A 146 -13.91 -6.12 -3.42
N CYS A 147 -13.93 -5.83 -4.71
CA CYS A 147 -14.31 -6.76 -5.77
C CYS A 147 -13.14 -6.95 -6.76
N ASN A 148 -13.31 -7.85 -7.71
CA ASN A 148 -12.31 -8.17 -8.74
C ASN A 148 -10.92 -8.46 -8.16
N VAL A 149 -10.89 -9.17 -7.02
CA VAL A 149 -9.63 -9.48 -6.34
C VAL A 149 -8.85 -10.51 -7.17
N GLN A 150 -7.62 -10.15 -7.53
CA GLN A 150 -6.72 -10.97 -8.34
C GLN A 150 -5.43 -11.22 -7.58
N ILE A 151 -4.93 -12.45 -7.67
CA ILE A 151 -3.68 -12.90 -7.06
C ILE A 151 -2.70 -13.24 -8.18
N HIS A 152 -1.50 -12.66 -8.12
CA HIS A 152 -0.41 -12.91 -9.04
C HIS A 152 0.83 -13.32 -8.26
N LYS A 153 1.43 -14.45 -8.63
CA LYS A 153 2.74 -14.89 -8.13
C LYS A 153 3.73 -14.97 -9.28
N ASN A 154 4.94 -14.52 -9.06
CA ASN A 154 6.01 -14.74 -10.00
C ASN A 154 6.80 -16.01 -9.68
N LYS A 155 7.76 -16.37 -10.55
CA LYS A 155 8.61 -17.57 -10.38
C LYS A 155 9.52 -17.52 -9.14
N MET A 156 9.71 -16.35 -8.55
CA MET A 156 10.51 -16.14 -7.33
C MET A 156 9.68 -16.27 -6.05
N GLY A 157 8.36 -16.50 -6.17
CA GLY A 157 7.43 -16.56 -5.05
C GLY A 157 6.90 -15.19 -4.58
N TRP A 158 7.24 -14.11 -5.28
CA TRP A 158 6.71 -12.79 -4.95
C TRP A 158 5.22 -12.72 -5.26
N LEU A 159 4.49 -12.17 -4.32
CA LEU A 159 3.04 -12.08 -4.33
C LEU A 159 2.60 -10.66 -4.63
N CYS A 160 1.73 -10.49 -5.63
CA CYS A 160 0.96 -9.26 -5.82
C CYS A 160 -0.53 -9.58 -5.76
N VAL A 161 -1.26 -8.83 -4.94
CA VAL A 161 -2.73 -8.92 -4.84
C VAL A 161 -3.32 -7.57 -5.19
N THR A 162 -4.33 -7.56 -6.05
CA THR A 162 -5.09 -6.35 -6.38
C THR A 162 -6.56 -6.53 -6.03
N GLY A 163 -7.20 -5.46 -5.57
CA GLY A 163 -8.64 -5.40 -5.38
C GLY A 163 -9.17 -4.04 -5.83
N GLN A 164 -10.40 -3.99 -6.31
CA GLN A 164 -11.05 -2.76 -6.75
C GLN A 164 -12.17 -2.35 -5.79
N LYS A 165 -12.30 -1.07 -5.52
CA LYS A 165 -13.52 -0.52 -4.93
C LYS A 165 -14.65 -0.59 -5.96
N ARG A 166 -15.83 -1.06 -5.54
CA ARG A 166 -17.00 -1.16 -6.43
C ARG A 166 -17.31 0.19 -7.07
N GLU A 167 -17.66 0.18 -8.33
CA GLU A 167 -18.33 1.30 -8.99
C GLU A 167 -19.77 1.35 -8.46
N GLU A 168 -20.22 2.54 -8.07
CA GLU A 168 -21.63 2.73 -7.68
C GLU A 168 -22.55 2.70 -8.89
#